data_e3b319a229eafc79ec9316277713a9d6
#
_entry.id   e3b319a229eafc79ec9316277713a9d6
#
_cell.length_a   1.000
_cell.length_b   1.000
_cell.length_c   1.000
_cell.angle_alpha   90.00
_cell.angle_beta   90.00
_cell.angle_gamma   90.00
#
_symmetry.space_group_name_H-M   'P 1'
#
loop_
_entity.id
_entity.type
_entity.pdbx_description
1 polymer ?
#
loop_
_entity_poly.entity_id
_entity_poly.type
_entity_poly.pdbx_seq_one_letter_code
_entity_poly.pdbx_strand_id
1 'polypeptide(L)' 'MKKDHKEYILEILLERLSFFDEMSEQEWIDRNDPKGQEMKLLSEIIASF' A
#
# COMPACT_ATOMS: atom_id res chain seq x y z
N MET A 1 -13.60 -21.48 4.91
CA MET A 1 -13.56 -20.49 6.00
C MET A 1 -13.79 -19.10 5.47
N LYS A 2 -14.59 -18.33 6.16
CA LYS A 2 -14.85 -16.95 5.78
C LYS A 2 -13.83 -16.05 6.44
N LYS A 3 -13.22 -15.20 5.64
CA LYS A 3 -12.42 -14.12 6.18
C LYS A 3 -13.35 -13.03 6.67
N ASP A 4 -13.05 -12.41 7.80
CA ASP A 4 -13.82 -11.28 8.22
C ASP A 4 -13.42 -10.05 7.39
N HIS A 5 -14.21 -8.99 7.49
CA HIS A 5 -13.99 -7.79 6.67
C HIS A 5 -12.62 -7.16 6.93
N LYS A 6 -12.21 -7.15 8.18
CA LYS A 6 -10.95 -6.54 8.59
C LYS A 6 -9.77 -7.28 7.98
N GLU A 7 -9.81 -8.60 8.04
CA GLU A 7 -8.75 -9.44 7.50
C GLU A 7 -8.64 -9.28 5.98
N TYR A 8 -9.77 -9.23 5.31
CA TYR A 8 -9.81 -9.04 3.87
C TYR A 8 -9.22 -7.70 3.45
N ILE A 9 -9.60 -6.63 4.15
CA ILE A 9 -9.08 -5.29 3.86
C ILE A 9 -7.58 -5.25 4.11
N LEU A 10 -7.11 -5.84 5.19
CA LEU A 10 -5.70 -5.87 5.51
C LEU A 10 -4.90 -6.59 4.41
N GLU A 11 -5.42 -7.69 3.89
CA GLU A 11 -4.77 -8.40 2.80
C GLU A 11 -4.60 -7.52 1.57
N ILE A 12 -5.64 -6.79 1.20
CA ILE A 12 -5.59 -5.89 0.06
C ILE A 12 -4.57 -4.79 0.28
N LEU A 13 -4.53 -4.24 1.49
CA LEU A 13 -3.57 -3.18 1.82
C LEU A 13 -2.13 -3.69 1.74
N LEU A 14 -1.89 -4.89 2.23
CA LEU A 14 -0.55 -5.48 2.18
C LEU A 14 -0.11 -5.78 0.75
N GLU A 15 -1.01 -6.26 -0.09
CA GLU A 15 -0.72 -6.49 -1.50
C GLU A 15 -0.34 -5.19 -2.20
N ARG A 16 -1.08 -4.13 -1.92
CA ARG A 16 -0.82 -2.84 -2.52
C ARG A 16 0.52 -2.27 -2.03
N LEU A 17 0.82 -2.45 -0.77
CA LEU A 17 2.10 -2.02 -0.23
C LEU A 17 3.26 -2.76 -0.88
N SER A 18 3.11 -4.06 -1.09
CA SER A 18 4.11 -4.87 -1.78
C SER A 18 4.33 -4.39 -3.21
N PHE A 19 3.24 -4.04 -3.90
CA PHE A 19 3.31 -3.48 -5.25
C PHE A 19 4.14 -2.21 -5.27
N PHE A 20 3.88 -1.30 -4.33
CA PHE A 20 4.63 -0.05 -4.25
C PHE A 20 6.09 -0.26 -3.91
N ASP A 21 6.37 -1.26 -3.07
CA ASP A 21 7.74 -1.56 -2.65
C ASP A 21 8.62 -2.01 -3.82
N GLU A 22 8.00 -2.56 -4.86
CA GLU A 22 8.70 -2.99 -6.07
C GLU A 22 8.82 -1.91 -7.12
N MET A 23 8.19 -0.76 -6.92
CA MET A 23 8.23 0.33 -7.89
C MET A 23 9.59 1.00 -7.93
N SER A 24 10.05 1.28 -9.13
CA SER A 24 11.28 2.03 -9.33
C SER A 24 11.04 3.52 -9.09
N GLU A 25 12.13 4.27 -8.91
CA GLU A 25 12.06 5.72 -8.75
C GLU A 25 11.37 6.37 -9.94
N GLN A 26 11.64 5.90 -11.15
CA GLN A 26 11.03 6.44 -12.34
C GLN A 26 9.51 6.25 -12.36
N GLU A 27 9.05 5.10 -11.88
CA GLU A 27 7.62 4.83 -11.80
C GLU A 27 6.93 5.78 -10.83
N TRP A 28 7.57 6.10 -9.71
CA TRP A 28 7.04 7.08 -8.77
C TRP A 28 6.92 8.47 -9.38
N ILE A 29 7.93 8.86 -10.16
CA ILE A 29 7.92 10.14 -10.85
C ILE A 29 6.80 10.18 -11.88
N ASP A 30 6.61 9.11 -12.64
CA ASP A 30 5.57 9.01 -13.65
C ASP A 30 4.17 9.10 -13.04
N ARG A 31 4.02 8.63 -11.82
CA ARG A 31 2.76 8.74 -11.08
C ARG A 31 2.56 10.13 -10.47
N ASN A 32 3.54 10.98 -10.59
CA ASN A 32 3.53 12.31 -9.97
C ASN A 32 3.52 12.24 -8.44
N ASP A 33 4.18 11.22 -7.91
CA ASP A 33 4.30 11.00 -6.46
C ASP A 33 5.72 10.55 -6.11
N PRO A 34 6.72 11.39 -6.41
CA PRO A 34 8.14 11.00 -6.26
C PRO A 34 8.56 10.72 -4.82
N LYS A 35 7.78 11.12 -3.87
CA LYS A 35 8.11 10.92 -2.45
C LYS A 35 7.41 9.72 -1.83
N GLY A 36 6.62 9.02 -2.62
CA GLY A 36 5.92 7.84 -2.12
C GLY A 36 4.91 8.15 -1.03
N GLN A 37 4.20 9.24 -1.14
CA GLN A 37 3.23 9.66 -0.13
C GLN A 37 2.09 8.66 0.02
N GLU A 38 1.67 8.04 -1.07
CA GLU A 38 0.63 7.03 -1.00
C GLU A 38 1.09 5.80 -0.21
N MET A 39 2.35 5.42 -0.39
CA MET A 39 2.94 4.33 0.37
C MET A 39 2.96 4.63 1.86
N LYS A 40 3.29 5.86 2.21
CA LYS A 40 3.30 6.32 3.58
C LYS A 40 1.90 6.27 4.19
N LEU A 41 0.91 6.75 3.47
CA LEU A 41 -0.48 6.69 3.92
C LEU A 41 -0.94 5.26 4.15
N LEU A 42 -0.56 4.37 3.25
CA LEU A 42 -0.88 2.96 3.36
C LEU A 42 -0.29 2.35 4.62
N SER A 43 0.97 2.65 4.89
CA SER A 43 1.66 2.18 6.09
C SER A 43 0.98 2.68 7.36
N GLU A 44 0.53 3.92 7.36
CA GLU A 44 -0.17 4.50 8.50
C GLU A 44 -1.52 3.81 8.73
N ILE A 45 -2.23 3.53 7.68
CA ILE A 45 -3.51 2.83 7.76
C ILE A 45 -3.32 1.43 8.32
N ILE A 46 -2.32 0.72 7.83
CA ILE A 46 -2.01 -0.64 8.29
C ILE A 46 -1.63 -0.62 9.76
N ALA A 47 -0.84 0.35 10.19
CA ALA A 47 -0.43 0.48 11.58
C ALA A 47 -1.60 0.76 12.52
N SER A 48 -2.63 1.45 12.03
CA SER A 48 -3.82 1.77 12.82
C SER A 48 -4.84 0.64 12.83
N PHE A 49 -4.62 -0.35 12.01
CA PHE A 49 -5.58 -1.41 11.81
C PHE A 49 -5.56 -2.42 12.96
#